data_48e2dc5e3da22044dbc0664b8433f83c
#
_entry.id   48e2dc5e3da22044dbc0664b8433f83c
#
_cell.length_a   1.000
_cell.length_b   1.000
_cell.length_c   1.000
_cell.angle_alpha   90.00
_cell.angle_beta   90.00
_cell.angle_gamma   90.00
#
_symmetry.space_group_name_H-M   'P 1'
#
loop_
_entity.id
_entity.type
_entity.pdbx_description
1 polymer ?
#
loop_
_entity_poly.entity_id
_entity_poly.type
_entity_poly.pdbx_seq_one_letter_code
_entity_poly.pdbx_strand_id
1 'polypeptide(L)'
;MGEQEAAVDEDAVPIAIFTSPEIASVGLTAQQCEERSIGYLEGSFPFRALGKSHAIGEIDGFVKVIARKKDERIIGIHIIGPDASTLIAACSVALTKGVTLKEMSKTIQAHPTVAEALWEAVEDARGLSIHKLDLGL
;
A
#
# COMPACT_ATOMS: atom_id res chain seq x y z
N MET A 1 0.72 7.44 -37.74
CA MET A 1 1.14 8.17 -36.52
C MET A 1 1.56 7.09 -35.52
N GLY A 2 2.88 6.93 -35.29
CA GLY A 2 3.36 5.94 -34.33
C GLY A 2 3.00 6.41 -32.93
N GLU A 3 2.24 5.60 -32.18
CA GLU A 3 2.15 5.77 -30.74
C GLU A 3 3.56 5.62 -30.17
N GLN A 4 4.08 6.67 -29.55
CA GLN A 4 5.31 6.58 -28.77
C GLN A 4 5.00 5.62 -27.62
N GLU A 5 5.60 4.42 -27.63
CA GLU A 5 5.51 3.50 -26.49
C GLU A 5 5.95 4.26 -25.25
N ALA A 6 5.05 4.42 -24.29
CA ALA A 6 5.36 5.04 -23.03
C ALA A 6 6.42 4.18 -22.33
N ALA A 7 7.56 4.76 -21.98
CA ALA A 7 8.59 4.06 -21.22
C ALA A 7 7.99 3.50 -19.93
N VAL A 8 8.36 2.28 -19.57
CA VAL A 8 7.96 1.68 -18.30
C VAL A 8 8.58 2.51 -17.18
N ASP A 9 7.75 2.92 -16.23
CA ASP A 9 8.22 3.56 -15.00
C ASP A 9 8.89 2.49 -14.12
N GLU A 10 10.21 2.54 -14.00
CA GLU A 10 10.99 1.56 -13.24
C GLU A 10 10.59 1.53 -11.76
N ASP A 11 10.18 2.65 -11.19
CA ASP A 11 9.66 2.71 -9.81
C ASP A 11 8.28 2.02 -9.67
N ALA A 12 7.55 1.76 -10.76
CA ALA A 12 6.26 1.07 -10.76
C ALA A 12 6.33 -0.44 -11.03
N VAL A 13 7.54 -1.02 -11.06
CA VAL A 13 7.72 -2.47 -11.24
C VAL A 13 7.50 -3.19 -9.90
N PRO A 14 6.49 -4.09 -9.80
CA PRO A 14 6.25 -4.82 -8.56
C PRO A 14 7.25 -5.95 -8.36
N ILE A 15 7.58 -6.21 -7.10
CA ILE A 15 8.41 -7.34 -6.66
C ILE A 15 7.56 -8.19 -5.70
N ALA A 16 7.60 -9.53 -5.85
CA ALA A 16 7.01 -10.47 -4.93
C ALA A 16 8.02 -11.52 -4.49
N ILE A 17 8.03 -11.85 -3.20
CA ILE A 17 8.88 -12.88 -2.58
C ILE A 17 7.95 -13.87 -1.89
N PHE A 18 7.98 -15.13 -2.35
CA PHE A 18 7.07 -16.20 -1.91
C PHE A 18 7.59 -16.91 -0.65
N THR A 19 7.73 -16.13 0.40
CA THR A 19 8.01 -16.61 1.76
C THR A 19 6.71 -16.86 2.53
N SER A 20 6.79 -17.27 3.79
CA SER A 20 5.65 -17.35 4.70
C SER A 20 5.97 -16.51 5.94
N PRO A 21 5.33 -15.34 6.12
CA PRO A 21 4.38 -14.67 5.21
C PRO A 21 5.02 -14.20 3.90
N GLU A 22 4.20 -14.00 2.86
CA GLU A 22 4.64 -13.41 1.59
C GLU A 22 5.09 -11.94 1.77
N ILE A 23 6.00 -11.49 0.89
CA ILE A 23 6.42 -10.09 0.81
C ILE A 23 6.15 -9.59 -0.60
N ALA A 24 5.55 -8.42 -0.72
CA ALA A 24 5.39 -7.75 -2.01
C ALA A 24 5.60 -6.24 -1.88
N SER A 25 6.12 -5.64 -2.93
CA SER A 25 6.51 -4.23 -2.91
C SER A 25 6.38 -3.62 -4.31
N VAL A 26 5.94 -2.38 -4.37
CA VAL A 26 5.96 -1.55 -5.58
C VAL A 26 6.20 -0.09 -5.18
N GLY A 27 7.02 0.62 -5.96
CA GLY A 27 7.31 2.03 -5.72
C GLY A 27 8.39 2.27 -4.67
N LEU A 28 8.45 3.50 -4.18
CA LEU A 28 9.51 4.00 -3.30
C LEU A 28 9.26 3.60 -1.84
N THR A 29 10.34 3.25 -1.15
CA THR A 29 10.37 3.14 0.31
C THR A 29 10.51 4.52 0.96
N ALA A 30 10.21 4.63 2.26
CA ALA A 30 10.47 5.85 3.05
C ALA A 30 11.95 6.27 2.96
N GLN A 31 12.88 5.31 3.09
CA GLN A 31 14.31 5.56 2.97
C GLN A 31 14.68 6.15 1.60
N GLN A 32 14.14 5.60 0.50
CA GLN A 32 14.38 6.14 -0.84
C GLN A 32 13.79 7.54 -1.02
N CYS A 33 12.66 7.83 -0.38
CA CYS A 33 12.11 9.19 -0.36
C CYS A 33 13.05 10.16 0.35
N GLU A 34 13.63 9.79 1.48
CA GLU A 34 14.62 10.59 2.21
C GLU A 34 15.87 10.84 1.37
N GLU A 35 16.44 9.79 0.77
CA GLU A 35 17.62 9.86 -0.10
C GLU A 35 17.39 10.78 -1.31
N ARG A 36 16.16 10.77 -1.86
CA ARG A 36 15.75 11.60 -3.01
C ARG A 36 15.20 12.98 -2.59
N SER A 37 15.19 13.30 -1.29
CA SER A 37 14.62 14.54 -0.73
C SER A 37 13.14 14.76 -1.12
N ILE A 38 12.37 13.69 -1.21
CA ILE A 38 10.93 13.71 -1.48
C ILE A 38 10.18 13.76 -0.15
N GLY A 39 9.43 14.83 0.09
CA GLY A 39 8.52 14.91 1.24
C GLY A 39 7.37 13.90 1.07
N TYR A 40 7.14 13.07 2.08
CA TYR A 40 6.13 12.01 2.03
C TYR A 40 5.22 11.98 3.26
N LEU A 41 4.10 11.29 3.11
CA LEU A 41 3.19 10.83 4.15
C LEU A 41 3.30 9.31 4.20
N GLU A 42 3.28 8.75 5.39
CA GLU A 42 3.32 7.30 5.60
C GLU A 42 2.08 6.86 6.38
N GLY A 43 1.49 5.76 5.97
CA GLY A 43 0.46 5.06 6.74
C GLY A 43 0.73 3.57 6.74
N SER A 44 0.32 2.89 7.81
CA SER A 44 0.49 1.45 7.93
C SER A 44 -0.65 0.80 8.70
N PHE A 45 -0.97 -0.44 8.33
CA PHE A 45 -2.00 -1.20 9.02
C PHE A 45 -1.58 -2.65 9.24
N PRO A 46 -1.58 -3.16 10.48
CA PRO A 46 -1.19 -4.53 10.78
C PRO A 46 -2.34 -5.51 10.51
N PHE A 47 -2.07 -6.64 9.88
CA PHE A 47 -3.07 -7.66 9.60
C PHE A 47 -3.76 -8.20 10.85
N ARG A 48 -3.10 -8.20 12.01
CA ARG A 48 -3.71 -8.58 13.30
C ARG A 48 -4.90 -7.72 13.73
N ALA A 49 -5.05 -6.54 13.17
CA ALA A 49 -6.21 -5.68 13.43
C ALA A 49 -7.38 -5.95 12.47
N LEU A 50 -7.22 -6.88 11.52
CA LEU A 50 -8.20 -7.19 10.48
C LEU A 50 -9.00 -8.46 10.82
N GLY A 51 -10.32 -8.36 10.86
CA GLY A 51 -11.20 -9.50 11.18
C GLY A 51 -11.02 -10.69 10.24
N LYS A 52 -10.80 -10.45 8.94
CA LYS A 52 -10.53 -11.51 7.96
C LYS A 52 -9.26 -12.29 8.28
N SER A 53 -8.19 -11.61 8.72
CA SER A 53 -6.93 -12.25 9.08
C SER A 53 -7.09 -13.22 10.26
N HIS A 54 -7.91 -12.87 11.25
CA HIS A 54 -8.27 -13.78 12.34
C HIS A 54 -9.08 -14.98 11.84
N ALA A 55 -10.02 -14.77 10.93
CA ALA A 55 -10.85 -15.84 10.39
C ALA A 55 -10.06 -16.89 9.61
N ILE A 56 -8.96 -16.49 8.94
CA ILE A 56 -8.08 -17.41 8.19
C ILE A 56 -6.85 -17.87 8.98
N GLY A 57 -6.62 -17.31 10.20
CA GLY A 57 -5.48 -17.66 11.04
C GLY A 57 -4.14 -17.02 10.61
N GLU A 58 -4.17 -16.02 9.72
CA GLU A 58 -2.97 -15.34 9.19
C GLU A 58 -2.96 -13.88 9.62
N ILE A 59 -2.40 -13.61 10.81
CA ILE A 59 -2.41 -12.30 11.47
C ILE A 59 -1.08 -11.56 11.41
N ASP A 60 -0.04 -12.19 10.89
CA ASP A 60 1.30 -11.62 10.87
C ASP A 60 1.49 -10.69 9.69
N GLY A 61 2.27 -9.62 9.93
CA GLY A 61 2.61 -8.64 8.92
C GLY A 61 1.75 -7.39 8.91
N PHE A 62 1.96 -6.59 7.88
CA PHE A 62 1.31 -5.28 7.73
C PHE A 62 1.32 -4.82 6.27
N VAL A 63 0.48 -3.84 5.98
CA VAL A 63 0.54 -3.03 4.76
C VAL A 63 1.10 -1.66 5.12
N LYS A 64 2.02 -1.14 4.30
CA LYS A 64 2.55 0.23 4.39
C LYS A 64 2.29 0.95 3.08
N VAL A 65 1.81 2.20 3.18
CA VAL A 65 1.57 3.09 2.05
C VAL A 65 2.44 4.33 2.21
N ILE A 66 3.11 4.72 1.14
CA ILE A 66 3.89 5.94 1.02
C ILE A 66 3.22 6.83 -0.03
N ALA A 67 2.91 8.06 0.34
CA ALA A 67 2.35 9.04 -0.58
C ALA A 67 3.19 10.31 -0.59
N ARG A 68 3.32 10.95 -1.73
CA ARG A 68 4.03 12.23 -1.86
C ARG A 68 3.26 13.35 -1.17
N LYS A 69 3.90 14.05 -0.23
CA LYS A 69 3.25 15.08 0.60
C LYS A 69 2.65 16.24 -0.21
N LYS A 70 3.24 16.55 -1.37
CA LYS A 70 2.86 17.70 -2.21
C LYS A 70 1.45 17.58 -2.80
N ASP A 71 1.05 16.37 -3.19
CA ASP A 71 -0.17 16.11 -3.98
C ASP A 71 -0.90 14.83 -3.56
N GLU A 72 -0.44 14.19 -2.47
CA GLU A 72 -0.99 12.94 -1.92
C GLU A 72 -0.98 11.75 -2.90
N ARG A 73 -0.22 11.81 -4.01
CA ARG A 73 -0.09 10.67 -4.92
C ARG A 73 0.62 9.53 -4.22
N ILE A 74 0.07 8.34 -4.33
CA ILE A 74 0.69 7.12 -3.85
C ILE A 74 1.93 6.85 -4.70
N ILE A 75 3.08 6.73 -4.04
CA ILE A 75 4.39 6.52 -4.67
C ILE A 75 5.10 5.25 -4.18
N GLY A 76 4.53 4.56 -3.20
CA GLY A 76 5.04 3.28 -2.72
C GLY A 76 4.00 2.53 -1.90
N ILE A 77 3.96 1.19 -2.08
CA ILE A 77 3.14 0.27 -1.28
C ILE A 77 3.97 -0.98 -1.01
N HIS A 78 4.01 -1.39 0.25
CA HIS A 78 4.81 -2.51 0.73
C HIS A 78 3.94 -3.39 1.63
N ILE A 79 3.94 -4.69 1.38
CA ILE A 79 3.07 -5.65 2.06
C ILE A 79 3.93 -6.81 2.57
N ILE A 80 3.76 -7.17 3.83
CA ILE A 80 4.24 -8.43 4.40
C ILE A 80 3.01 -9.10 5.00
N GLY A 81 2.59 -10.25 4.48
CA GLY A 81 1.38 -10.90 5.00
C GLY A 81 0.64 -11.75 3.98
N PRO A 82 -0.60 -12.16 4.31
CA PRO A 82 -1.40 -13.01 3.46
C PRO A 82 -1.72 -12.34 2.12
N ASP A 83 -1.67 -13.13 1.05
CA ASP A 83 -2.01 -12.71 -0.33
C ASP A 83 -1.23 -11.48 -0.84
N ALA A 84 -0.05 -11.17 -0.26
CA ALA A 84 0.73 -9.99 -0.64
C ALA A 84 1.04 -9.96 -2.14
N SER A 85 1.42 -11.10 -2.73
CA SER A 85 1.71 -11.24 -4.16
C SER A 85 0.49 -10.97 -5.06
N THR A 86 -0.71 -11.24 -4.58
CA THR A 86 -1.97 -10.97 -5.28
C THR A 86 -2.38 -9.50 -5.11
N LEU A 87 -2.29 -8.97 -3.89
CA LEU A 87 -2.69 -7.59 -3.58
C LEU A 87 -1.84 -6.55 -4.31
N ILE A 88 -0.55 -6.84 -4.50
CA ILE A 88 0.39 -5.90 -5.14
C ILE A 88 0.01 -5.55 -6.57
N ALA A 89 -0.74 -6.40 -7.27
CA ALA A 89 -1.17 -6.13 -8.64
C ALA A 89 -2.07 -4.90 -8.73
N ALA A 90 -3.05 -4.77 -7.83
CA ALA A 90 -3.91 -3.58 -7.75
C ALA A 90 -3.11 -2.34 -7.35
N CYS A 91 -2.11 -2.51 -6.45
CA CYS A 91 -1.21 -1.44 -6.03
C CYS A 91 -0.38 -0.90 -7.20
N SER A 92 0.11 -1.78 -8.06
CA SER A 92 0.89 -1.40 -9.27
C SER A 92 0.04 -0.57 -10.23
N VAL A 93 -1.23 -0.92 -10.41
CA VAL A 93 -2.16 -0.12 -11.22
C VAL A 93 -2.35 1.27 -10.60
N ALA A 94 -2.53 1.34 -9.28
CA ALA A 94 -2.70 2.61 -8.57
C ALA A 94 -1.48 3.53 -8.74
N LEU A 95 -0.26 3.01 -8.60
CA LEU A 95 0.96 3.78 -8.83
C LEU A 95 1.07 4.26 -10.27
N THR A 96 0.93 3.35 -11.24
CA THR A 96 1.05 3.67 -12.68
C THR A 96 0.04 4.75 -13.11
N LYS A 97 -1.15 4.74 -12.53
CA LYS A 97 -2.19 5.74 -12.82
C LYS A 97 -2.04 7.01 -11.97
N GLY A 98 -1.12 7.03 -11.03
CA GLY A 98 -0.89 8.17 -10.13
C GLY A 98 -2.08 8.47 -9.22
N VAL A 99 -2.72 7.42 -8.73
CA VAL A 99 -3.86 7.52 -7.80
C VAL A 99 -3.42 8.21 -6.51
N THR A 100 -4.26 9.08 -5.98
CA THR A 100 -4.04 9.78 -4.71
C THR A 100 -4.61 9.00 -3.53
N LEU A 101 -4.14 9.30 -2.31
CA LEU A 101 -4.74 8.76 -1.07
C LEU A 101 -6.25 9.01 -1.03
N LYS A 102 -6.68 10.22 -1.40
CA LYS A 102 -8.10 10.61 -1.41
C LYS A 102 -8.94 9.82 -2.41
N GLU A 103 -8.40 9.49 -3.58
CA GLU A 103 -9.09 8.69 -4.58
C GLU A 103 -9.17 7.23 -4.13
N MET A 104 -8.09 6.67 -3.60
CA MET A 104 -8.05 5.30 -3.10
C MET A 104 -8.98 5.11 -1.90
N SER A 105 -9.04 6.06 -0.98
CA SER A 105 -9.93 6.07 0.17
C SER A 105 -11.43 5.99 -0.20
N LYS A 106 -11.79 6.48 -1.38
CA LYS A 106 -13.17 6.39 -1.89
C LYS A 106 -13.50 5.05 -2.55
N THR A 107 -12.51 4.21 -2.76
CA THR A 107 -12.72 2.89 -3.37
C THR A 107 -13.29 1.93 -2.32
N ILE A 108 -14.51 1.45 -2.56
CA ILE A 108 -15.19 0.53 -1.66
C ILE A 108 -14.54 -0.85 -1.77
N GLN A 109 -14.09 -1.39 -0.63
CA GLN A 109 -13.56 -2.75 -0.53
C GLN A 109 -14.66 -3.75 -0.19
N ALA A 110 -14.56 -4.96 -0.73
CA ALA A 110 -15.44 -6.04 -0.31
C ALA A 110 -15.13 -6.45 1.13
N HIS A 111 -16.17 -6.66 1.95
CA HIS A 111 -16.05 -7.08 3.34
C HIS A 111 -16.64 -8.50 3.53
N PRO A 112 -15.96 -9.40 4.29
CA PRO A 112 -14.62 -9.27 4.87
C PRO A 112 -13.52 -9.80 3.92
N THR A 113 -12.50 -9.01 3.67
CA THR A 113 -11.36 -9.41 2.81
C THR A 113 -10.02 -8.94 3.39
N VAL A 114 -8.90 -9.54 2.97
CA VAL A 114 -7.56 -9.05 3.33
C VAL A 114 -7.20 -7.73 2.65
N ALA A 115 -7.88 -7.40 1.54
CA ALA A 115 -7.67 -6.14 0.82
C ALA A 115 -8.05 -4.90 1.64
N GLU A 116 -8.91 -5.06 2.65
CA GLU A 116 -9.26 -3.96 3.58
C GLU A 116 -8.05 -3.40 4.32
N ALA A 117 -7.00 -4.21 4.53
CA ALA A 117 -5.75 -3.74 5.15
C ALA A 117 -5.06 -2.64 4.33
N LEU A 118 -5.17 -2.70 2.99
CA LEU A 118 -4.64 -1.66 2.11
C LEU A 118 -5.43 -0.36 2.27
N TRP A 119 -6.76 -0.45 2.33
CA TRP A 119 -7.62 0.71 2.55
C TRP A 119 -7.36 1.37 3.91
N GLU A 120 -7.22 0.58 4.98
CA GLU A 120 -6.90 1.07 6.32
C GLU A 120 -5.52 1.75 6.38
N ALA A 121 -4.52 1.22 5.67
CA ALA A 121 -3.21 1.86 5.57
C ALA A 121 -3.27 3.20 4.81
N VAL A 122 -4.14 3.33 3.82
CA VAL A 122 -4.42 4.59 3.12
C VAL A 122 -5.09 5.59 4.07
N GLU A 123 -6.09 5.17 4.85
CA GLU A 123 -6.74 6.02 5.85
C GLU A 123 -5.77 6.43 6.98
N ASP A 124 -4.87 5.54 7.38
CA ASP A 124 -3.82 5.86 8.36
C ASP A 124 -2.87 6.96 7.84
N ALA A 125 -2.45 6.89 6.58
CA ALA A 125 -1.64 7.94 5.95
C ALA A 125 -2.34 9.31 5.91
N ARG A 126 -3.67 9.32 5.97
CA ARG A 126 -4.54 10.51 6.03
C ARG A 126 -4.88 10.94 7.47
N GLY A 127 -4.47 10.16 8.48
CA GLY A 127 -4.84 10.36 9.89
C GLY A 127 -6.31 10.03 10.20
N LEU A 128 -6.95 9.15 9.41
CA LEU A 128 -8.37 8.81 9.48
C LEU A 128 -8.65 7.31 9.75
N SER A 129 -7.61 6.51 10.02
CA SER A 129 -7.78 5.07 10.33
C SER A 129 -8.69 4.87 11.54
N ILE A 130 -9.66 3.97 11.44
CA ILE A 130 -10.64 3.69 12.49
C ILE A 130 -10.35 2.39 13.27
N HIS A 131 -9.61 1.45 12.68
CA HIS A 131 -9.31 0.16 13.30
C HIS A 131 -7.87 0.08 13.84
N LYS A 132 -7.05 1.09 13.64
CA LYS A 132 -5.71 1.19 14.22
C LYS A 132 -5.80 1.94 15.54
N LEU A 133 -5.49 1.25 16.63
CA LEU A 133 -5.31 1.91 17.93
C LEU A 133 -4.06 2.80 17.85
N ASP A 134 -4.26 4.10 18.00
CA ASP A 134 -3.15 5.03 18.25
C ASP A 134 -2.71 4.82 19.70
N LEU A 135 -1.64 4.06 19.88
CA LEU A 135 -1.09 3.76 21.20
C LEU A 135 -0.19 4.88 21.75
N GLY A 136 -0.07 5.99 21.03
CA GLY A 136 0.64 7.18 21.50
C GLY A 136 2.12 6.93 21.86
N LEU A 137 2.82 6.01 21.15
CA LEU A 137 4.23 5.67 21.36
C LEU A 137 5.12 6.50 20.45
#